data_d0af827b4ea4f59987ea0ea482a7bcbf
#
_entry.id   d0af827b4ea4f59987ea0ea482a7bcbf
#
_cell.length_a   1.000
_cell.length_b   1.000
_cell.length_c   1.000
_cell.angle_alpha   90.00
_cell.angle_beta   90.00
_cell.angle_gamma   90.00
#
_symmetry.space_group_name_H-M   'P 1'
#
loop_
_entity.id
_entity.type
_entity.pdbx_description
1 polymer ?
#
loop_
_entity_poly.entity_id
_entity_poly.type
_entity_poly.pdbx_seq_one_letter_code
_entity_poly.pdbx_strand_id
1 'polypeptide(L)'
;NAECVIVADANINQQTLDFIESCRLGEQLNIVEIDPKNEHKTAHLYNSFAELQSFMLQRVMVENQNVWITCDSKSHVQTLQAILNDLDVKNIAIVGNENVKKETAEFLQNPEAESLKYQVVISTSAIASGVSIEHNHFDFVAGFFTGSSVQPTDAYQMLGRVRQCKEFHLFADQN
;
A
#
# COMPACT_ATOMS: atom_id res chain seq x y z
N ASN A 1 30.80 14.78 12.71
CA ASN A 1 30.97 13.37 12.39
C ASN A 1 30.10 12.56 13.36
N ALA A 2 29.18 11.71 12.85
CA ALA A 2 28.41 10.82 13.68
C ALA A 2 29.29 9.63 14.10
N GLU A 3 29.26 9.27 15.39
CA GLU A 3 30.01 8.11 15.91
C GLU A 3 29.38 6.79 15.46
N CYS A 4 28.06 6.77 15.22
CA CYS A 4 27.33 5.61 14.71
C CYS A 4 26.27 6.09 13.74
N VAL A 5 26.07 5.32 12.65
CA VAL A 5 24.97 5.54 11.69
C VAL A 5 24.20 4.22 11.59
N ILE A 6 22.88 4.31 11.78
CA ILE A 6 21.96 3.20 11.61
C ILE A 6 21.09 3.48 10.39
N VAL A 7 21.08 2.58 9.43
CA VAL A 7 20.21 2.61 8.26
C VAL A 7 19.25 1.42 8.36
N ALA A 8 17.96 1.68 8.30
CA ALA A 8 16.93 0.65 8.36
C ALA A 8 15.94 0.84 7.22
N ASP A 9 15.77 -0.19 6.41
CA ASP A 9 14.79 -0.24 5.33
C ASP A 9 14.37 -1.70 5.11
N ALA A 10 13.15 -1.91 4.63
CA ALA A 10 12.64 -3.24 4.30
C ALA A 10 13.32 -3.85 3.05
N ASN A 11 13.97 -3.03 2.22
CA ASN A 11 14.55 -3.42 0.92
C ASN A 11 15.97 -2.85 0.72
N ILE A 12 16.83 -2.99 1.71
CA ILE A 12 18.24 -2.64 1.52
C ILE A 12 18.84 -3.58 0.45
N ASN A 13 19.24 -3.02 -0.67
CA ASN A 13 19.84 -3.75 -1.77
C ASN A 13 21.37 -3.52 -1.83
N GLN A 14 22.05 -4.27 -2.70
CA GLN A 14 23.50 -4.19 -2.83
C GLN A 14 23.98 -2.76 -3.16
N GLN A 15 23.26 -2.02 -4.00
CA GLN A 15 23.64 -0.64 -4.34
C GLN A 15 23.60 0.29 -3.13
N THR A 16 22.64 0.10 -2.21
CA THR A 16 22.57 0.84 -0.96
C THR A 16 23.75 0.50 -0.06
N LEU A 17 24.11 -0.77 0.04
CA LEU A 17 25.29 -1.21 0.81
C LEU A 17 26.58 -0.63 0.23
N ASP A 18 26.79 -0.73 -1.08
CA ASP A 18 27.96 -0.18 -1.77
C ASP A 18 28.09 1.35 -1.55
N PHE A 19 26.93 2.06 -1.58
CA PHE A 19 26.92 3.49 -1.28
C PHE A 19 27.35 3.78 0.16
N ILE A 20 26.81 3.06 1.15
CA ILE A 20 27.16 3.22 2.57
C ILE A 20 28.65 2.95 2.77
N GLU A 21 29.18 1.86 2.21
CA GLU A 21 30.61 1.51 2.28
C GLU A 21 31.48 2.60 1.64
N SER A 22 31.06 3.17 0.50
CA SER A 22 31.79 4.26 -0.15
C SER A 22 31.86 5.53 0.69
N CYS A 23 30.84 5.79 1.52
CA CYS A 23 30.80 6.95 2.41
C CYS A 23 31.59 6.76 3.70
N ARG A 24 31.90 5.51 4.08
CA ARG A 24 32.55 5.16 5.36
C ARG A 24 33.71 4.18 5.15
N LEU A 25 34.65 4.59 4.34
CA LEU A 25 35.84 3.79 3.99
C LEU A 25 36.60 3.32 5.23
N GLY A 26 36.78 2.02 5.34
CA GLY A 26 37.55 1.38 6.42
C GLY A 26 36.75 1.15 7.72
N GLU A 27 35.47 1.45 7.75
CA GLU A 27 34.59 1.10 8.87
C GLU A 27 33.93 -0.26 8.63
N GLN A 28 33.66 -0.98 9.72
CA GLN A 28 32.97 -2.26 9.65
C GLN A 28 31.47 -2.05 9.51
N LEU A 29 30.86 -2.57 8.46
CA LEU A 29 29.42 -2.62 8.28
C LEU A 29 28.87 -3.86 8.98
N ASN A 30 27.92 -3.66 9.91
CA ASN A 30 27.19 -4.75 10.55
C ASN A 30 25.79 -4.82 9.93
N ILE A 31 25.50 -5.92 9.23
CA ILE A 31 24.19 -6.15 8.60
C ILE A 31 23.38 -7.06 9.51
N VAL A 32 22.17 -6.59 9.88
CA VAL A 32 21.20 -7.40 10.61
C VAL A 32 20.02 -7.62 9.68
N GLU A 33 19.84 -8.84 9.23
CA GLU A 33 18.68 -9.26 8.45
C GLU A 33 17.63 -9.87 9.38
N ILE A 34 16.40 -9.36 9.30
CA ILE A 34 15.26 -9.88 10.04
C ILE A 34 14.38 -10.62 9.04
N ASP A 35 14.35 -11.93 9.12
CA ASP A 35 13.42 -12.76 8.35
C ASP A 35 12.06 -12.78 9.07
N PRO A 36 11.02 -12.09 8.55
CA PRO A 36 9.71 -12.09 9.16
C PRO A 36 9.14 -13.51 9.06
N LYS A 37 8.65 -14.04 10.17
CA LYS A 37 7.91 -15.31 10.16
C LYS A 37 6.79 -15.23 9.14
N ASN A 38 6.80 -16.14 8.15
CA ASN A 38 5.77 -16.24 7.14
C ASN A 38 4.41 -16.44 7.79
N GLU A 39 3.63 -15.39 7.91
CA GLU A 39 2.19 -15.52 8.13
C GLU A 39 1.57 -16.02 6.83
N HIS A 40 0.66 -16.98 6.93
CA HIS A 40 -0.04 -17.52 5.77
C HIS A 40 -0.91 -16.43 5.15
N LYS A 41 -0.39 -15.76 4.13
CA LYS A 41 -1.10 -14.78 3.31
C LYS A 41 -1.46 -15.43 1.98
N THR A 42 -2.68 -15.21 1.52
CA THR A 42 -3.17 -15.74 0.25
C THR A 42 -3.25 -14.61 -0.77
N ALA A 43 -2.67 -14.82 -1.95
CA ALA A 43 -2.75 -13.87 -3.05
C ALA A 43 -3.50 -14.50 -4.23
N HIS A 44 -4.50 -13.78 -4.75
CA HIS A 44 -5.28 -14.13 -5.92
C HIS A 44 -4.93 -13.17 -7.05
N LEU A 45 -4.49 -13.71 -8.18
CA LEU A 45 -4.13 -12.93 -9.36
C LEU A 45 -5.28 -12.89 -10.35
N TYR A 46 -5.56 -11.72 -10.91
CA TYR A 46 -6.61 -11.47 -11.88
C TYR A 46 -6.01 -11.13 -13.25
N ASN A 47 -6.68 -11.58 -14.32
CA ASN A 47 -6.19 -11.38 -15.68
C ASN A 47 -6.49 -9.98 -16.24
N SER A 48 -7.41 -9.24 -15.62
CA SER A 48 -7.74 -7.89 -16.05
C SER A 48 -8.16 -7.00 -14.90
N PHE A 49 -7.96 -5.68 -15.10
CA PHE A 49 -8.46 -4.64 -14.20
C PHE A 49 -9.96 -4.78 -13.95
N ALA A 50 -10.74 -5.02 -15.02
CA ALA A 50 -12.20 -5.12 -14.94
C ALA A 50 -12.66 -6.34 -14.11
N GLU A 51 -11.94 -7.45 -14.19
CA GLU A 51 -12.24 -8.66 -13.42
C GLU A 51 -12.04 -8.40 -11.91
N LEU A 52 -10.90 -7.84 -11.52
CA LEU A 52 -10.65 -7.48 -10.12
C LEU A 52 -11.63 -6.41 -9.62
N GLN A 53 -11.93 -5.40 -10.44
CA GLN A 53 -12.92 -4.37 -10.11
C GLN A 53 -14.30 -4.97 -9.86
N SER A 54 -14.76 -5.87 -10.72
CA SER A 54 -16.06 -6.53 -10.58
C SER A 54 -16.12 -7.39 -9.32
N PHE A 55 -15.06 -8.14 -9.04
CA PHE A 55 -14.93 -8.92 -7.82
C PHE A 55 -15.01 -8.01 -6.58
N MET A 56 -14.21 -6.95 -6.54
CA MET A 56 -14.18 -6.00 -5.43
C MET A 56 -15.56 -5.37 -5.19
N LEU A 57 -16.24 -4.90 -6.25
CA LEU A 57 -17.58 -4.29 -6.13
C LEU A 57 -18.60 -5.30 -5.61
N GLN A 58 -18.56 -6.54 -6.05
CA GLN A 58 -19.42 -7.59 -5.51
C GLN A 58 -19.22 -7.77 -4.00
N ARG A 59 -17.96 -7.90 -3.56
CA ARG A 59 -17.61 -8.08 -2.14
C ARG A 59 -18.05 -6.89 -1.28
N VAL A 60 -17.85 -5.67 -1.77
CA VAL A 60 -18.23 -4.44 -1.07
C VAL A 60 -19.75 -4.27 -1.02
N MET A 61 -20.45 -4.43 -2.16
CA MET A 61 -21.87 -4.10 -2.27
C MET A 61 -22.79 -5.21 -1.79
N VAL A 62 -22.45 -6.47 -2.06
CA VAL A 62 -23.32 -7.63 -1.76
C VAL A 62 -22.97 -8.25 -0.41
N GLU A 63 -21.67 -8.37 -0.12
CA GLU A 63 -21.18 -9.02 1.09
C GLU A 63 -20.87 -8.02 2.22
N ASN A 64 -21.00 -6.71 1.95
CA ASN A 64 -20.75 -5.60 2.89
C ASN A 64 -19.34 -5.66 3.51
N GLN A 65 -18.35 -6.08 2.72
CA GLN A 65 -16.98 -6.17 3.17
C GLN A 65 -16.26 -4.84 3.08
N ASN A 66 -15.25 -4.68 3.96
CA ASN A 66 -14.36 -3.53 3.98
C ASN A 66 -13.10 -3.84 3.19
N VAL A 67 -12.64 -2.92 2.35
CA VAL A 67 -11.48 -3.14 1.49
C VAL A 67 -10.49 -1.99 1.54
N TRP A 68 -9.21 -2.35 1.60
CA TRP A 68 -8.11 -1.42 1.34
C TRP A 68 -7.65 -1.60 -0.11
N ILE A 69 -7.75 -0.53 -0.90
CA ILE A 69 -7.33 -0.53 -2.30
C ILE A 69 -6.01 0.23 -2.41
N THR A 70 -5.06 -0.34 -3.15
CA THR A 70 -3.82 0.32 -3.51
C THR A 70 -3.64 0.33 -5.03
N CYS A 71 -3.29 1.49 -5.58
CA CYS A 71 -3.10 1.69 -7.02
C CYS A 71 -1.77 2.39 -7.30
N ASP A 72 -1.13 2.05 -8.40
CA ASP A 72 0.04 2.76 -8.92
C ASP A 72 -0.32 3.98 -9.76
N SER A 73 -1.59 4.15 -10.13
CA SER A 73 -2.09 5.21 -11.01
C SER A 73 -3.12 6.10 -10.31
N LYS A 74 -2.87 7.42 -10.34
CA LYS A 74 -3.82 8.42 -9.83
C LYS A 74 -5.14 8.42 -10.60
N SER A 75 -5.12 8.18 -11.91
CA SER A 75 -6.33 8.11 -12.73
C SER A 75 -7.21 6.93 -12.33
N HIS A 76 -6.62 5.77 -12.01
CA HIS A 76 -7.36 4.62 -11.51
C HIS A 76 -8.00 4.89 -10.15
N VAL A 77 -7.29 5.55 -9.24
CA VAL A 77 -7.87 5.98 -7.96
C VAL A 77 -9.10 6.87 -8.18
N GLN A 78 -9.00 7.86 -9.07
CA GLN A 78 -10.11 8.76 -9.37
C GLN A 78 -11.31 8.02 -10.00
N THR A 79 -11.06 7.08 -10.90
CA THR A 79 -12.10 6.25 -11.52
C THR A 79 -12.80 5.38 -10.49
N LEU A 80 -12.04 4.66 -9.67
CA LEU A 80 -12.60 3.81 -8.62
C LEU A 80 -13.37 4.63 -7.59
N GLN A 81 -12.86 5.78 -7.18
CA GLN A 81 -13.55 6.69 -6.27
C GLN A 81 -14.87 7.19 -6.84
N ALA A 82 -14.91 7.57 -8.11
CA ALA A 82 -16.14 8.01 -8.77
C ALA A 82 -17.20 6.91 -8.77
N ILE A 83 -16.83 5.68 -9.14
CA ILE A 83 -17.73 4.52 -9.12
C ILE A 83 -18.28 4.27 -7.71
N LEU A 84 -17.43 4.29 -6.69
CA LEU A 84 -17.85 4.06 -5.29
C LEU A 84 -18.76 5.18 -4.78
N ASN A 85 -18.54 6.43 -5.19
CA ASN A 85 -19.41 7.55 -4.86
C ASN A 85 -20.79 7.41 -5.54
N ASP A 86 -20.83 7.00 -6.82
CA ASP A 86 -22.07 6.77 -7.55
C ASP A 86 -22.89 5.62 -6.93
N LEU A 87 -22.23 4.68 -6.26
CA LEU A 87 -22.84 3.57 -5.53
C LEU A 87 -23.12 3.87 -4.04
N ASP A 88 -22.91 5.12 -3.61
CA ASP A 88 -23.11 5.58 -2.21
C ASP A 88 -22.27 4.78 -1.18
N VAL A 89 -21.11 4.25 -1.60
CA VAL A 89 -20.18 3.54 -0.72
C VAL A 89 -19.33 4.56 0.04
N LYS A 90 -19.28 4.42 1.36
CA LYS A 90 -18.46 5.29 2.21
C LYS A 90 -16.97 5.04 1.98
N ASN A 91 -16.32 5.94 1.25
CA ASN A 91 -14.94 5.78 0.82
C ASN A 91 -14.10 7.04 1.02
N ILE A 92 -12.78 6.86 1.04
CA ILE A 92 -11.79 7.94 0.98
C ILE A 92 -10.68 7.57 0.01
N ALA A 93 -10.24 8.54 -0.80
CA ALA A 93 -9.08 8.39 -1.67
C ALA A 93 -7.91 9.27 -1.19
N ILE A 94 -6.76 8.65 -0.98
CA ILE A 94 -5.55 9.29 -0.50
C ILE A 94 -4.52 9.30 -1.63
N VAL A 95 -4.37 10.46 -2.22
CA VAL A 95 -3.51 10.70 -3.39
C VAL A 95 -2.49 11.77 -3.01
N GLY A 96 -1.23 11.56 -3.34
CA GLY A 96 -0.21 12.59 -3.22
C GLY A 96 -0.57 13.79 -4.08
N ASN A 97 -0.74 14.95 -3.46
CA ASN A 97 -0.99 16.19 -4.16
C ASN A 97 -0.55 17.39 -3.32
N GLU A 98 -0.19 18.49 -3.98
CA GLU A 98 0.16 19.76 -3.31
C GLU A 98 -1.04 20.37 -2.57
N ASN A 99 -2.28 20.10 -3.01
CA ASN A 99 -3.51 20.53 -2.35
C ASN A 99 -4.18 19.36 -1.62
N VAL A 100 -3.68 19.04 -0.45
CA VAL A 100 -4.26 17.98 0.39
C VAL A 100 -5.62 18.44 0.91
N LYS A 101 -6.69 17.71 0.57
CA LYS A 101 -8.01 17.95 1.14
C LYS A 101 -7.98 17.79 2.67
N LYS A 102 -8.81 18.54 3.38
CA LYS A 102 -8.88 18.49 4.85
C LYS A 102 -9.06 17.06 5.37
N GLU A 103 -9.96 16.29 4.78
CA GLU A 103 -10.20 14.88 5.15
C GLU A 103 -8.97 13.99 4.98
N THR A 104 -8.21 14.19 3.89
CA THR A 104 -6.95 13.46 3.67
C THR A 104 -5.90 13.86 4.71
N ALA A 105 -5.83 15.15 5.08
CA ALA A 105 -4.91 15.61 6.11
C ALA A 105 -5.27 15.03 7.49
N GLU A 106 -6.55 14.98 7.84
CA GLU A 106 -7.04 14.36 9.07
C GLU A 106 -6.73 12.85 9.08
N PHE A 107 -6.98 12.17 7.97
CA PHE A 107 -6.65 10.74 7.83
C PHE A 107 -5.15 10.49 8.06
N LEU A 108 -4.28 11.29 7.46
CA LEU A 108 -2.83 11.11 7.58
C LEU A 108 -2.29 11.43 8.98
N GLN A 109 -3.00 12.21 9.80
CA GLN A 109 -2.62 12.45 11.19
C GLN A 109 -2.88 11.25 12.10
N ASN A 110 -3.94 10.49 11.84
CA ASN A 110 -4.28 9.30 12.62
C ASN A 110 -4.92 8.22 11.73
N PRO A 111 -4.14 7.59 10.83
CA PRO A 111 -4.67 6.65 9.85
C PRO A 111 -5.35 5.45 10.49
N GLU A 112 -4.87 5.01 11.64
CA GLU A 112 -5.43 3.89 12.39
C GLU A 112 -6.90 4.15 12.80
N ALA A 113 -7.17 5.29 13.42
CA ALA A 113 -8.53 5.62 13.84
C ALA A 113 -9.44 6.09 12.67
N GLU A 114 -8.86 6.86 11.75
CA GLU A 114 -9.63 7.42 10.62
C GLU A 114 -10.07 6.34 9.63
N SER A 115 -9.25 5.30 9.40
CA SER A 115 -9.61 4.21 8.48
C SER A 115 -10.88 3.45 8.89
N LEU A 116 -11.17 3.36 10.18
CA LEU A 116 -12.40 2.74 10.70
C LEU A 116 -13.69 3.43 10.24
N LYS A 117 -13.62 4.68 9.80
CA LYS A 117 -14.76 5.46 9.34
C LYS A 117 -15.23 5.09 7.93
N TYR A 118 -14.43 4.36 7.16
CA TYR A 118 -14.67 4.10 5.75
C TYR A 118 -14.78 2.60 5.48
N GLN A 119 -15.70 2.24 4.60
CA GLN A 119 -15.80 0.88 4.08
C GLN A 119 -14.68 0.63 3.06
N VAL A 120 -14.32 1.66 2.28
CA VAL A 120 -13.27 1.56 1.27
C VAL A 120 -12.25 2.68 1.47
N VAL A 121 -10.99 2.30 1.61
CA VAL A 121 -9.86 3.24 1.55
C VAL A 121 -9.08 2.99 0.27
N ILE A 122 -8.86 4.02 -0.54
CA ILE A 122 -8.09 3.93 -1.78
C ILE A 122 -6.80 4.73 -1.62
N SER A 123 -5.66 4.12 -1.92
CA SER A 123 -4.36 4.76 -1.75
C SER A 123 -3.50 4.66 -3.01
N THR A 124 -2.62 5.66 -3.19
CA THR A 124 -1.49 5.57 -4.11
C THR A 124 -0.18 5.34 -3.35
N SER A 125 0.93 5.20 -4.09
CA SER A 125 2.28 5.17 -3.53
C SER A 125 2.63 6.40 -2.67
N ALA A 126 1.84 7.47 -2.76
CA ALA A 126 2.01 8.66 -1.92
C ALA A 126 1.86 8.39 -0.41
N ILE A 127 1.19 7.29 -0.03
CA ILE A 127 1.15 6.79 1.36
C ILE A 127 2.36 5.86 1.65
N ALA A 128 3.35 5.82 0.79
CA ALA A 128 4.43 4.83 0.86
C ALA A 128 5.21 4.85 2.19
N SER A 129 5.24 5.97 2.92
CA SER A 129 5.90 6.04 4.22
C SER A 129 4.94 6.50 5.32
N GLY A 130 5.02 5.88 6.49
CA GLY A 130 4.38 6.37 7.70
C GLY A 130 2.95 5.89 7.98
N VAL A 131 2.30 5.14 7.09
CA VAL A 131 0.98 4.55 7.35
C VAL A 131 1.11 3.05 7.59
N SER A 132 0.62 2.58 8.72
CA SER A 132 0.46 1.18 9.07
C SER A 132 -0.88 0.99 9.75
N ILE A 133 -1.65 -0.01 9.34
CA ILE A 133 -2.97 -0.34 9.87
C ILE A 133 -2.86 -1.68 10.57
N GLU A 134 -3.04 -1.68 11.89
CA GLU A 134 -2.83 -2.85 12.73
C GLU A 134 -4.15 -3.56 13.14
N HIS A 135 -5.30 -2.88 12.96
CA HIS A 135 -6.61 -3.48 13.30
C HIS A 135 -7.18 -4.36 12.16
N ASN A 136 -8.15 -5.22 12.51
CA ASN A 136 -8.84 -6.15 11.61
C ASN A 136 -10.11 -5.54 10.96
N HIS A 137 -10.05 -4.29 10.50
CA HIS A 137 -11.21 -3.65 9.88
C HIS A 137 -11.41 -4.09 8.42
N PHE A 138 -10.31 -4.26 7.69
CA PHE A 138 -10.36 -4.62 6.28
C PHE A 138 -10.33 -6.13 6.10
N ASP A 139 -11.29 -6.64 5.33
CA ASP A 139 -11.44 -8.06 5.02
C ASP A 139 -10.39 -8.52 4.01
N PHE A 140 -10.07 -7.67 3.03
CA PHE A 140 -9.05 -7.94 2.03
C PHE A 140 -8.37 -6.67 1.52
N VAL A 141 -7.23 -6.86 0.83
CA VAL A 141 -6.51 -5.80 0.12
C VAL A 141 -6.61 -6.04 -1.37
N ALA A 142 -7.00 -5.02 -2.14
CA ALA A 142 -7.01 -5.06 -3.60
C ALA A 142 -5.87 -4.19 -4.16
N GLY A 143 -5.03 -4.76 -5.01
CA GLY A 143 -3.92 -4.07 -5.68
C GLY A 143 -4.13 -3.95 -7.18
N PHE A 144 -4.11 -2.72 -7.71
CA PHE A 144 -4.23 -2.42 -9.14
C PHE A 144 -2.92 -1.80 -9.63
N PHE A 145 -2.11 -2.59 -10.31
CA PHE A 145 -0.79 -2.19 -10.78
C PHE A 145 -0.68 -2.27 -12.30
N THR A 146 -0.31 -1.17 -12.92
CA THR A 146 -0.10 -1.08 -14.39
C THR A 146 1.36 -1.22 -14.79
N GLY A 147 2.27 -1.33 -13.81
CA GLY A 147 3.70 -1.45 -14.04
C GLY A 147 4.38 -0.15 -14.50
N SER A 148 3.64 0.97 -14.57
CA SER A 148 4.15 2.22 -15.17
C SER A 148 4.89 3.12 -14.19
N SER A 149 4.62 3.06 -12.89
CA SER A 149 5.10 4.06 -11.92
C SER A 149 5.62 3.51 -10.59
N VAL A 150 5.42 2.23 -10.33
CA VAL A 150 5.78 1.60 -9.05
C VAL A 150 6.62 0.35 -9.30
N GLN A 151 7.74 0.23 -8.59
CA GLN A 151 8.56 -0.97 -8.64
C GLN A 151 7.86 -2.13 -7.88
N PRO A 152 8.13 -3.40 -8.23
CA PRO A 152 7.51 -4.54 -7.55
C PRO A 152 7.71 -4.55 -6.02
N THR A 153 8.85 -4.11 -5.55
CA THR A 153 9.16 -3.96 -4.12
C THR A 153 8.27 -2.93 -3.44
N ASP A 154 8.01 -1.80 -4.11
CA ASP A 154 7.13 -0.75 -3.59
C ASP A 154 5.67 -1.21 -3.60
N ALA A 155 5.24 -1.90 -4.67
CA ALA A 155 3.92 -2.53 -4.74
C ALA A 155 3.69 -3.49 -3.57
N TYR A 156 4.69 -4.33 -3.27
CA TYR A 156 4.64 -5.23 -2.12
C TYR A 156 4.52 -4.47 -0.78
N GLN A 157 5.27 -3.38 -0.62
CA GLN A 157 5.17 -2.53 0.57
C GLN A 157 3.79 -1.85 0.67
N MET A 158 3.23 -1.39 -0.44
CA MET A 158 1.89 -0.79 -0.49
C MET A 158 0.81 -1.79 -0.03
N LEU A 159 0.89 -3.04 -0.49
CA LEU A 159 0.00 -4.12 -0.08
C LEU A 159 0.13 -4.44 1.43
N GLY A 160 1.35 -4.40 1.95
CA GLY A 160 1.64 -4.70 3.34
C GLY A 160 1.23 -3.65 4.37
N ARG A 161 0.56 -2.55 3.98
CA ARG A 161 0.12 -1.49 4.90
C ARG A 161 -0.95 -1.95 5.88
N VAL A 162 -1.82 -2.86 5.48
CA VAL A 162 -2.81 -3.47 6.36
C VAL A 162 -2.22 -4.77 6.92
N ARG A 163 -1.64 -4.68 8.11
CA ARG A 163 -0.80 -5.74 8.69
C ARG A 163 -1.56 -7.02 8.98
N GLN A 164 -2.79 -6.91 9.47
CA GLN A 164 -3.60 -8.06 9.88
C GLN A 164 -4.33 -8.74 8.70
N CYS A 165 -4.36 -8.10 7.52
CA CYS A 165 -5.03 -8.67 6.36
C CYS A 165 -4.23 -9.86 5.80
N LYS A 166 -4.94 -10.96 5.51
CA LYS A 166 -4.37 -12.21 5.00
C LYS A 166 -4.78 -12.52 3.56
N GLU A 167 -5.77 -11.81 3.04
CA GLU A 167 -6.32 -12.03 1.69
C GLU A 167 -5.98 -10.84 0.79
N PHE A 168 -5.30 -11.13 -0.33
CA PHE A 168 -4.82 -10.15 -1.30
C PHE A 168 -5.35 -10.49 -2.69
N HIS A 169 -5.94 -9.52 -3.37
CA HIS A 169 -6.46 -9.65 -4.73
C HIS A 169 -5.71 -8.67 -5.63
N LEU A 170 -5.04 -9.17 -6.66
CA LEU A 170 -4.05 -8.40 -7.41
C LEU A 170 -4.32 -8.46 -8.91
N PHE A 171 -4.30 -7.31 -9.53
CA PHE A 171 -4.09 -7.16 -10.95
C PHE A 171 -2.75 -6.46 -11.18
N ALA A 172 -1.90 -7.07 -11.98
CA ALA A 172 -0.65 -6.48 -12.46
C ALA A 172 -0.58 -6.63 -13.98
N ASP A 173 -0.48 -5.49 -14.68
CA ASP A 173 -0.27 -5.50 -16.12
C ASP A 173 1.12 -6.07 -16.42
N GLN A 174 1.19 -7.02 -17.36
CA GLN A 174 2.42 -7.72 -17.73
C GLN A 174 3.05 -7.16 -19.01
N ASN A 175 2.55 -6.02 -19.54
CA ASN A 175 3.05 -5.41 -20.77
C ASN A 175 4.28 -4.53 -20.56
#